data_d7fa2a10a40ae7a7ba603e27bde0e2bc
#
_entry.id   d7fa2a10a40ae7a7ba603e27bde0e2bc
#
_cell.length_a   1.000
_cell.length_b   1.000
_cell.length_c   1.000
_cell.angle_alpha   90.00
_cell.angle_beta   90.00
_cell.angle_gamma   90.00
#
_symmetry.space_group_name_H-M   'P 1'
#
loop_
_entity.id
_entity.type
_entity.pdbx_description
1 polymer ?
#
loop_
_entity_poly.entity_id
_entity_poly.type
_entity_poly.pdbx_seq_one_letter_code
_entity_poly.pdbx_strand_id
1 'polypeptide(L)'
;MVRGLVLLVLLGLPSLAAAQLPIVDAHIHYSHDAWDVVPPREAVAILRKAGVKRALVSSSNDEGTQKLLAEAPDIIVPELRPYRLRGDASTWVWDDAIVPYVEERLRKHTYVAIGEFHLFGADAELPVPRRIVQLAKQYGLMLHAHSDADAIDRLFRQYPEAKILWAHSGFEQPERVREMLRKHRNLWADLAFRSDQGSGGKVSPEWRAVFTEFPDRFMVGTDTFVPERWHYVPEHAAFSRAWLSDLPADLAEKIAWKNGEALFGGPRPTPR
;
A
#
# COMPACT_ATOMS: atom_id res chain seq x y z
N MET A 1 45.03 60.44 -3.23
CA MET A 1 43.66 60.03 -3.13
C MET A 1 43.61 58.51 -3.46
N VAL A 2 43.52 57.63 -2.42
CA VAL A 2 43.47 56.20 -2.55
C VAL A 2 42.01 55.81 -2.43
N ARG A 3 41.41 55.29 -3.50
CA ARG A 3 40.03 54.71 -3.53
C ARG A 3 40.07 53.28 -3.03
N GLY A 4 39.58 53.06 -1.82
CA GLY A 4 39.39 51.71 -1.27
C GLY A 4 38.22 51.03 -1.96
N LEU A 5 38.49 49.85 -2.53
CA LEU A 5 37.49 48.95 -3.11
C LEU A 5 36.93 48.08 -1.97
N VAL A 6 35.66 48.25 -1.61
CA VAL A 6 34.97 47.38 -0.64
C VAL A 6 34.44 46.19 -1.40
N LEU A 7 35.03 45.04 -1.13
CA LEU A 7 34.58 43.74 -1.69
C LEU A 7 33.44 43.22 -0.80
N LEU A 8 32.20 43.26 -1.29
CA LEU A 8 31.05 42.67 -0.62
C LEU A 8 31.07 41.17 -0.87
N VAL A 9 31.47 40.38 0.11
CA VAL A 9 31.35 38.90 0.06
C VAL A 9 29.91 38.53 0.43
N LEU A 10 29.09 38.19 -0.56
CA LEU A 10 27.78 37.58 -0.37
C LEU A 10 28.00 36.15 0.08
N LEU A 11 27.91 35.90 1.39
CA LEU A 11 27.79 34.56 1.94
C LEU A 11 26.41 33.98 1.57
N GLY A 12 26.37 33.16 0.52
CA GLY A 12 25.21 32.37 0.18
C GLY A 12 24.90 31.38 1.31
N LEU A 13 23.84 31.64 2.07
CA LEU A 13 23.31 30.68 3.02
C LEU A 13 22.90 29.41 2.22
N PRO A 14 23.31 28.18 2.65
CA PRO A 14 22.83 26.99 2.02
C PRO A 14 21.30 26.96 2.16
N SER A 15 20.59 26.91 1.05
CA SER A 15 19.14 26.60 1.02
C SER A 15 18.96 25.25 1.67
N LEU A 16 18.38 25.22 2.87
CA LEU A 16 17.86 24.00 3.44
C LEU A 16 16.75 23.53 2.50
N ALA A 17 17.09 22.59 1.60
CA ALA A 17 16.06 21.91 0.82
C ALA A 17 15.04 21.35 1.82
N ALA A 18 13.80 21.83 1.76
CA ALA A 18 12.73 21.32 2.59
C ALA A 18 12.69 19.80 2.42
N ALA A 19 12.78 19.06 3.53
CA ALA A 19 12.78 17.62 3.49
C ALA A 19 11.52 17.14 2.77
N GLN A 20 11.71 16.30 1.74
CA GLN A 20 10.61 15.77 0.95
C GLN A 20 9.65 15.00 1.85
N LEU A 21 8.33 15.24 1.74
CA LEU A 21 7.31 14.50 2.50
C LEU A 21 7.51 12.98 2.30
N PRO A 22 7.81 12.21 3.36
CA PRO A 22 8.02 10.78 3.24
C PRO A 22 6.73 10.08 2.81
N ILE A 23 6.86 8.91 2.20
CA ILE A 23 5.72 8.09 1.77
C ILE A 23 5.82 6.71 2.42
N VAL A 24 4.71 6.22 2.96
CA VAL A 24 4.49 4.79 3.19
C VAL A 24 3.62 4.30 2.05
N ASP A 25 4.19 3.48 1.19
CA ASP A 25 3.49 2.90 0.04
C ASP A 25 2.72 1.66 0.49
N ALA A 26 1.40 1.75 0.44
CA ALA A 26 0.50 0.71 0.94
C ALA A 26 0.18 -0.38 -0.10
N HIS A 27 0.79 -0.32 -1.31
CA HIS A 27 0.43 -1.23 -2.39
C HIS A 27 1.57 -1.42 -3.40
N ILE A 28 2.40 -2.42 -3.17
CA ILE A 28 3.53 -2.77 -4.04
C ILE A 28 3.47 -4.26 -4.40
N HIS A 29 3.73 -4.57 -5.68
CA HIS A 29 3.94 -5.92 -6.15
C HIS A 29 5.35 -6.11 -6.72
N TYR A 30 5.97 -7.25 -6.38
CA TYR A 30 7.26 -7.63 -6.93
C TYR A 30 7.23 -9.10 -7.37
N SER A 31 6.46 -9.37 -8.43
CA SER A 31 6.21 -10.73 -8.93
C SER A 31 7.37 -11.28 -9.77
N HIS A 32 7.34 -12.58 -10.06
CA HIS A 32 8.42 -13.31 -10.73
C HIS A 32 8.83 -12.73 -12.09
N ASP A 33 7.95 -12.05 -12.79
CA ASP A 33 8.22 -11.38 -14.07
C ASP A 33 9.02 -10.07 -13.92
N ALA A 34 9.10 -9.52 -12.70
CA ALA A 34 9.88 -8.32 -12.43
C ALA A 34 11.34 -8.61 -12.06
N TRP A 35 11.67 -9.80 -11.58
CA TRP A 35 12.96 -10.08 -10.92
C TRP A 35 14.18 -9.92 -11.82
N ASP A 36 14.07 -10.30 -13.10
CA ASP A 36 15.15 -10.20 -14.07
C ASP A 36 15.22 -8.81 -14.73
N VAL A 37 14.11 -8.08 -14.76
CA VAL A 37 14.00 -6.75 -15.38
C VAL A 37 14.41 -5.65 -14.40
N VAL A 38 14.00 -5.80 -13.13
CA VAL A 38 14.30 -4.88 -12.03
C VAL A 38 14.80 -5.73 -10.84
N PRO A 39 16.09 -6.06 -10.77
CA PRO A 39 16.65 -6.86 -9.68
C PRO A 39 16.36 -6.26 -8.29
N PRO A 40 16.32 -7.05 -7.20
CA PRO A 40 15.92 -6.59 -5.86
C PRO A 40 16.65 -5.32 -5.40
N ARG A 41 17.96 -5.25 -5.63
CA ARG A 41 18.78 -4.07 -5.28
C ARG A 41 18.34 -2.82 -6.05
N GLU A 42 17.98 -2.97 -7.33
CA GLU A 42 17.49 -1.86 -8.15
C GLU A 42 16.09 -1.43 -7.70
N ALA A 43 15.18 -2.38 -7.45
CA ALA A 43 13.85 -2.10 -6.91
C ALA A 43 13.94 -1.30 -5.60
N VAL A 44 14.80 -1.70 -4.67
CA VAL A 44 15.04 -0.97 -3.42
C VAL A 44 15.63 0.42 -3.68
N ALA A 45 16.55 0.57 -4.63
CA ALA A 45 17.10 1.88 -5.01
C ALA A 45 16.03 2.81 -5.57
N ILE A 46 15.08 2.30 -6.36
CA ILE A 46 13.92 3.04 -6.86
C ILE A 46 13.04 3.52 -5.70
N LEU A 47 12.70 2.64 -4.74
CA LEU A 47 11.92 3.02 -3.56
C LEU A 47 12.60 4.11 -2.74
N ARG A 48 13.91 3.98 -2.48
CA ARG A 48 14.70 4.99 -1.77
C ARG A 48 14.73 6.33 -2.52
N LYS A 49 14.94 6.30 -3.84
CA LYS A 49 14.92 7.49 -4.70
C LYS A 49 13.54 8.19 -4.65
N ALA A 50 12.47 7.42 -4.60
CA ALA A 50 11.12 7.94 -4.48
C ALA A 50 10.79 8.51 -3.08
N GLY A 51 11.68 8.38 -2.10
CA GLY A 51 11.43 8.79 -0.71
C GLY A 51 10.40 7.91 -0.01
N VAL A 52 10.32 6.64 -0.41
CA VAL A 52 9.49 5.63 0.26
C VAL A 52 10.18 5.21 1.56
N LYS A 53 9.50 5.44 2.67
CA LYS A 53 9.95 5.11 4.02
C LYS A 53 9.63 3.66 4.37
N ARG A 54 8.46 3.18 3.97
CA ARG A 54 8.01 1.78 4.05
C ARG A 54 7.16 1.43 2.85
N ALA A 55 7.14 0.15 2.50
CA ALA A 55 6.35 -0.40 1.42
C ALA A 55 5.70 -1.71 1.85
N LEU A 56 4.36 -1.80 1.79
CA LEU A 56 3.62 -3.04 1.93
C LEU A 56 3.76 -3.81 0.61
N VAL A 57 4.40 -4.96 0.66
CA VAL A 57 4.79 -5.71 -0.55
C VAL A 57 4.17 -7.10 -0.56
N SER A 58 3.44 -7.40 -1.61
CA SER A 58 2.96 -8.75 -1.94
C SER A 58 3.42 -9.17 -3.34
N SER A 59 3.56 -10.46 -3.57
CA SER A 59 4.13 -11.00 -4.81
C SER A 59 3.44 -12.28 -5.26
N SER A 60 3.36 -12.50 -6.55
CA SER A 60 3.04 -13.77 -7.19
C SER A 60 4.33 -14.34 -7.83
N ASN A 61 4.97 -15.37 -7.25
CA ASN A 61 4.71 -15.90 -5.91
C ASN A 61 5.40 -15.07 -4.80
N ASP A 62 5.22 -15.50 -3.53
CA ASP A 62 5.77 -14.85 -2.34
C ASP A 62 7.31 -14.70 -2.32
N GLU A 63 8.05 -15.46 -3.10
CA GLU A 63 9.51 -15.33 -3.18
C GLU A 63 9.96 -13.90 -3.50
N GLY A 64 9.20 -13.15 -4.32
CA GLY A 64 9.50 -11.76 -4.60
C GLY A 64 9.46 -10.89 -3.35
N THR A 65 8.42 -11.04 -2.51
CA THR A 65 8.33 -10.38 -1.21
C THR A 65 9.54 -10.70 -0.34
N GLN A 66 9.93 -11.98 -0.26
CA GLN A 66 11.08 -12.41 0.55
C GLN A 66 12.42 -11.90 0.01
N LYS A 67 12.59 -11.81 -1.33
CA LYS A 67 13.79 -11.23 -1.96
C LYS A 67 13.93 -9.74 -1.57
N LEU A 68 12.86 -8.95 -1.68
CA LEU A 68 12.91 -7.54 -1.28
C LEU A 68 13.10 -7.38 0.23
N LEU A 69 12.47 -8.21 1.04
CA LEU A 69 12.62 -8.17 2.49
C LEU A 69 14.07 -8.46 2.92
N ALA A 70 14.73 -9.41 2.26
CA ALA A 70 16.15 -9.72 2.53
C ALA A 70 17.07 -8.56 2.13
N GLU A 71 16.76 -7.84 1.04
CA GLU A 71 17.55 -6.70 0.55
C GLU A 71 17.38 -5.44 1.43
N ALA A 72 16.15 -5.16 1.90
CA ALA A 72 15.82 -3.94 2.65
C ALA A 72 14.80 -4.18 3.77
N PRO A 73 15.17 -4.88 4.85
CA PRO A 73 14.25 -5.17 5.97
C PRO A 73 13.78 -3.91 6.71
N ASP A 74 14.46 -2.79 6.53
CA ASP A 74 14.10 -1.48 7.08
C ASP A 74 12.94 -0.81 6.33
N ILE A 75 12.74 -1.13 5.05
CA ILE A 75 11.69 -0.55 4.21
C ILE A 75 10.53 -1.52 4.00
N ILE A 76 10.82 -2.79 3.73
CA ILE A 76 9.84 -3.75 3.26
C ILE A 76 8.98 -4.28 4.42
N VAL A 77 7.68 -4.19 4.25
CA VAL A 77 6.65 -4.78 5.11
C VAL A 77 6.04 -5.95 4.32
N PRO A 78 6.28 -7.20 4.75
CA PRO A 78 5.85 -8.36 3.97
C PRO A 78 4.35 -8.63 4.13
N GLU A 79 3.71 -8.84 3.00
CA GLU A 79 2.34 -9.29 2.84
C GLU A 79 2.30 -10.56 2.00
N LEU A 80 1.44 -11.51 2.36
CA LEU A 80 1.31 -12.79 1.67
C LEU A 80 0.16 -12.77 0.66
N ARG A 81 0.50 -12.73 -0.63
CA ARG A 81 -0.50 -12.87 -1.70
C ARG A 81 -0.88 -14.34 -1.86
N PRO A 82 -2.19 -14.70 -1.93
CA PRO A 82 -2.60 -16.09 -2.08
C PRO A 82 -2.46 -16.55 -3.54
N TYR A 83 -1.36 -16.18 -4.22
CA TYR A 83 -1.11 -16.49 -5.63
C TYR A 83 0.28 -17.12 -5.79
N ARG A 84 0.33 -18.30 -6.39
CA ARG A 84 1.56 -18.99 -6.78
C ARG A 84 2.10 -18.45 -8.10
N LEU A 85 1.18 -17.99 -8.97
CA LEU A 85 1.43 -17.43 -10.29
C LEU A 85 0.52 -16.23 -10.51
N ARG A 86 0.84 -15.37 -11.48
CA ARG A 86 -0.03 -14.22 -11.85
C ARG A 86 -1.44 -14.64 -12.28
N GLY A 87 -1.55 -15.77 -12.97
CA GLY A 87 -2.82 -16.29 -13.43
C GLY A 87 -3.79 -16.67 -12.31
N ASP A 88 -3.27 -16.94 -11.12
CA ASP A 88 -4.10 -17.27 -9.95
C ASP A 88 -5.06 -16.13 -9.58
N ALA A 89 -4.73 -14.87 -9.92
CA ALA A 89 -5.55 -13.70 -9.61
C ALA A 89 -7.02 -13.82 -10.06
N SER A 90 -7.28 -14.56 -11.15
CA SER A 90 -8.63 -14.77 -11.69
C SER A 90 -9.27 -16.10 -11.30
N THR A 91 -8.53 -17.02 -10.68
CA THR A 91 -8.99 -18.41 -10.45
C THR A 91 -8.85 -18.89 -9.00
N TRP A 92 -8.10 -18.18 -8.17
CA TRP A 92 -7.73 -18.62 -6.83
C TRP A 92 -8.92 -18.98 -5.93
N VAL A 93 -10.07 -18.36 -6.13
CA VAL A 93 -11.27 -18.55 -5.30
C VAL A 93 -11.86 -19.98 -5.44
N TRP A 94 -11.52 -20.69 -6.54
CA TRP A 94 -11.96 -22.06 -6.82
C TRP A 94 -10.84 -23.10 -6.75
N ASP A 95 -9.59 -22.67 -6.48
CA ASP A 95 -8.42 -23.56 -6.49
C ASP A 95 -8.03 -23.99 -5.07
N ASP A 96 -8.41 -25.20 -4.69
CA ASP A 96 -8.11 -25.77 -3.38
C ASP A 96 -6.60 -25.84 -3.07
N ALA A 97 -5.72 -25.85 -4.10
CA ALA A 97 -4.27 -25.87 -3.91
C ALA A 97 -3.70 -24.54 -3.36
N ILE A 98 -4.47 -23.47 -3.36
CA ILE A 98 -4.10 -22.17 -2.74
C ILE A 98 -3.97 -22.31 -1.22
N VAL A 99 -4.85 -23.06 -0.59
CA VAL A 99 -4.87 -23.20 0.87
C VAL A 99 -3.54 -23.80 1.40
N PRO A 100 -3.08 -24.97 0.95
CA PRO A 100 -1.82 -25.53 1.41
C PRO A 100 -0.61 -24.66 1.07
N TYR A 101 -0.63 -23.93 -0.05
CA TYR A 101 0.41 -22.94 -0.36
C TYR A 101 0.47 -21.84 0.70
N VAL A 102 -0.66 -21.19 1.02
CA VAL A 102 -0.71 -20.12 2.02
C VAL A 102 -0.30 -20.66 3.40
N GLU A 103 -0.79 -21.83 3.81
CA GLU A 103 -0.42 -22.45 5.08
C GLU A 103 1.08 -22.76 5.17
N GLU A 104 1.69 -23.21 4.09
CA GLU A 104 3.14 -23.46 4.01
C GLU A 104 3.94 -22.17 4.20
N ARG A 105 3.53 -21.09 3.51
CA ARG A 105 4.19 -19.78 3.63
C ARG A 105 4.05 -19.20 5.03
N LEU A 106 2.87 -19.27 5.65
CA LEU A 106 2.60 -18.79 7.01
C LEU A 106 3.42 -19.53 8.08
N ARG A 107 3.76 -20.82 7.85
CA ARG A 107 4.67 -21.56 8.74
C ARG A 107 6.13 -21.13 8.61
N LYS A 108 6.55 -20.70 7.44
CA LYS A 108 7.96 -20.37 7.14
C LYS A 108 8.33 -18.92 7.42
N HIS A 109 7.41 -18.00 7.22
CA HIS A 109 7.68 -16.56 7.24
C HIS A 109 6.64 -15.81 8.07
N THR A 110 6.96 -14.56 8.41
CA THR A 110 6.04 -13.66 9.11
C THR A 110 5.52 -12.59 8.16
N TYR A 111 4.24 -12.28 8.28
CA TYR A 111 3.56 -11.29 7.47
C TYR A 111 2.72 -10.37 8.35
N VAL A 112 2.32 -9.21 7.82
CA VAL A 112 1.37 -8.31 8.47
C VAL A 112 -0.06 -8.48 7.91
N ALA A 113 -0.18 -9.00 6.69
CA ALA A 113 -1.45 -9.17 5.99
C ALA A 113 -1.45 -10.41 5.09
N ILE A 114 -2.65 -10.88 4.72
CA ILE A 114 -2.89 -11.73 3.56
C ILE A 114 -3.56 -10.86 2.49
N GLY A 115 -2.96 -10.77 1.31
CA GLY A 115 -3.40 -9.96 0.17
C GLY A 115 -2.24 -9.56 -0.74
N GLU A 116 -2.41 -8.68 -1.68
CA GLU A 116 -3.68 -8.27 -2.23
C GLU A 116 -4.34 -9.46 -2.93
N PHE A 117 -5.63 -9.64 -2.73
CA PHE A 117 -6.41 -10.66 -3.44
C PHE A 117 -7.64 -10.05 -4.12
N HIS A 118 -7.96 -10.52 -5.34
CA HIS A 118 -9.16 -10.14 -6.09
C HIS A 118 -10.34 -10.98 -5.63
N LEU A 119 -11.38 -10.33 -5.09
CA LEU A 119 -12.53 -11.02 -4.51
C LEU A 119 -13.79 -10.16 -4.65
N PHE A 120 -14.84 -10.70 -5.30
CA PHE A 120 -16.02 -9.92 -5.61
C PHE A 120 -17.31 -10.61 -5.16
N GLY A 121 -18.21 -9.83 -4.57
CA GLY A 121 -19.55 -10.26 -4.20
C GLY A 121 -19.60 -11.58 -3.45
N ALA A 122 -20.44 -12.49 -3.96
CA ALA A 122 -20.70 -13.80 -3.34
C ALA A 122 -19.52 -14.76 -3.36
N ASP A 123 -18.50 -14.56 -4.19
CA ASP A 123 -17.29 -15.40 -4.21
C ASP A 123 -16.57 -15.39 -2.86
N ALA A 124 -16.75 -14.34 -2.05
CA ALA A 124 -16.27 -14.30 -0.67
C ALA A 124 -16.79 -15.44 0.21
N GLU A 125 -17.89 -16.08 -0.18
CA GLU A 125 -18.50 -17.19 0.56
C GLU A 125 -18.01 -18.57 0.10
N LEU A 126 -17.19 -18.65 -0.95
CA LEU A 126 -16.62 -19.90 -1.44
C LEU A 126 -15.64 -20.51 -0.41
N PRO A 127 -15.44 -21.85 -0.45
CA PRO A 127 -14.62 -22.55 0.54
C PRO A 127 -13.18 -21.99 0.68
N VAL A 128 -12.51 -21.72 -0.46
CA VAL A 128 -11.12 -21.24 -0.46
C VAL A 128 -11.01 -19.85 0.16
N PRO A 129 -11.75 -18.80 -0.26
CA PRO A 129 -11.76 -17.49 0.40
C PRO A 129 -12.08 -17.57 1.90
N ARG A 130 -13.10 -18.34 2.28
CA ARG A 130 -13.43 -18.56 3.71
C ARG A 130 -12.25 -19.14 4.49
N ARG A 131 -11.53 -20.08 3.92
CA ARG A 131 -10.35 -20.66 4.57
C ARG A 131 -9.22 -19.63 4.70
N ILE A 132 -9.01 -18.79 3.69
CA ILE A 132 -8.02 -17.69 3.76
C ILE A 132 -8.38 -16.70 4.86
N VAL A 133 -9.65 -16.31 4.99
CA VAL A 133 -10.12 -15.44 6.10
C VAL A 133 -9.89 -16.10 7.47
N GLN A 134 -10.15 -17.40 7.60
CA GLN A 134 -9.88 -18.16 8.84
C GLN A 134 -8.37 -18.17 9.17
N LEU A 135 -7.49 -18.33 8.17
CA LEU A 135 -6.05 -18.26 8.37
C LEU A 135 -5.61 -16.85 8.81
N ALA A 136 -6.14 -15.80 8.17
CA ALA A 136 -5.87 -14.43 8.60
C ALA A 136 -6.27 -14.23 10.07
N LYS A 137 -7.45 -14.69 10.49
CA LYS A 137 -7.91 -14.64 11.87
C LYS A 137 -7.00 -15.43 12.82
N GLN A 138 -6.62 -16.66 12.44
CA GLN A 138 -5.77 -17.54 13.25
C GLN A 138 -4.39 -16.95 13.50
N TYR A 139 -3.82 -16.26 12.51
CA TYR A 139 -2.49 -15.64 12.61
C TYR A 139 -2.53 -14.16 13.03
N GLY A 140 -3.72 -13.59 13.24
CA GLY A 140 -3.88 -12.17 13.61
C GLY A 140 -3.46 -11.20 12.52
N LEU A 141 -3.63 -11.58 11.24
CA LEU A 141 -3.23 -10.81 10.07
C LEU A 141 -4.36 -9.92 9.56
N MET A 142 -3.99 -8.82 8.94
CA MET A 142 -4.90 -8.00 8.16
C MET A 142 -5.31 -8.72 6.87
N LEU A 143 -6.37 -8.23 6.24
CA LEU A 143 -6.75 -8.58 4.87
C LEU A 143 -6.51 -7.36 3.97
N HIS A 144 -5.89 -7.57 2.81
CA HIS A 144 -5.77 -6.55 1.78
C HIS A 144 -6.57 -7.01 0.56
N ALA A 145 -7.68 -6.35 0.30
CA ALA A 145 -8.72 -6.85 -0.59
C ALA A 145 -8.96 -5.92 -1.78
N HIS A 146 -8.68 -6.38 -2.99
CA HIS A 146 -9.15 -5.81 -4.23
C HIS A 146 -10.58 -6.32 -4.47
N SER A 147 -11.56 -5.55 -4.04
CA SER A 147 -12.92 -6.05 -3.87
C SER A 147 -13.95 -4.95 -4.08
N ASP A 148 -15.16 -5.37 -4.45
CA ASP A 148 -16.34 -4.51 -4.36
C ASP A 148 -16.82 -4.36 -2.89
N ALA A 149 -17.75 -3.44 -2.67
CA ALA A 149 -18.30 -3.18 -1.35
C ALA A 149 -19.06 -4.37 -0.75
N ASP A 150 -19.71 -5.22 -1.59
CA ASP A 150 -20.42 -6.43 -1.10
C ASP A 150 -19.44 -7.47 -0.57
N ALA A 151 -18.33 -7.70 -1.26
CA ALA A 151 -17.30 -8.61 -0.76
C ALA A 151 -16.68 -8.10 0.55
N ILE A 152 -16.41 -6.80 0.68
CA ILE A 152 -15.94 -6.20 1.95
C ILE A 152 -16.95 -6.47 3.08
N ASP A 153 -18.25 -6.27 2.83
CA ASP A 153 -19.30 -6.56 3.81
C ASP A 153 -19.30 -8.04 4.23
N ARG A 154 -19.06 -8.97 3.28
CA ARG A 154 -18.99 -10.42 3.55
C ARG A 154 -17.74 -10.79 4.34
N LEU A 155 -16.61 -10.19 4.06
CA LEU A 155 -15.38 -10.38 4.83
C LEU A 155 -15.58 -9.97 6.28
N PHE A 156 -16.21 -8.83 6.56
CA PHE A 156 -16.51 -8.42 7.94
C PHE A 156 -17.56 -9.31 8.62
N ARG A 157 -18.50 -9.91 7.89
CA ARG A 157 -19.40 -10.92 8.49
C ARG A 157 -18.66 -12.18 8.93
N GLN A 158 -17.63 -12.60 8.19
CA GLN A 158 -16.80 -13.78 8.52
C GLN A 158 -15.79 -13.48 9.64
N TYR A 159 -15.27 -12.25 9.67
CA TYR A 159 -14.27 -11.83 10.65
C TYR A 159 -14.55 -10.39 11.09
N PRO A 160 -15.47 -10.16 12.07
CA PRO A 160 -15.92 -8.83 12.47
C PRO A 160 -14.81 -7.91 13.01
N GLU A 161 -13.77 -8.48 13.63
CA GLU A 161 -12.63 -7.73 14.17
C GLU A 161 -11.50 -7.55 13.15
N ALA A 162 -11.64 -8.05 11.92
CA ALA A 162 -10.63 -7.91 10.88
C ALA A 162 -10.21 -6.46 10.72
N LYS A 163 -8.93 -6.25 10.48
CA LYS A 163 -8.44 -5.01 9.86
C LYS A 163 -8.39 -5.26 8.36
N ILE A 164 -9.09 -4.46 7.58
CA ILE A 164 -9.12 -4.61 6.13
C ILE A 164 -8.57 -3.35 5.48
N LEU A 165 -7.56 -3.53 4.61
CA LEU A 165 -7.12 -2.53 3.65
C LEU A 165 -7.86 -2.78 2.33
N TRP A 166 -8.66 -1.81 1.91
CA TRP A 166 -9.44 -1.87 0.67
C TRP A 166 -8.61 -1.30 -0.48
N ALA A 167 -8.10 -2.19 -1.31
CA ALA A 167 -7.29 -1.81 -2.46
C ALA A 167 -8.05 -0.85 -3.39
N HIS A 168 -7.36 0.20 -3.82
CA HIS A 168 -7.89 1.23 -4.73
C HIS A 168 -9.17 1.91 -4.22
N SER A 169 -9.48 1.83 -2.92
CA SER A 169 -10.79 2.23 -2.37
C SER A 169 -11.96 1.57 -3.13
N GLY A 170 -11.77 0.34 -3.62
CA GLY A 170 -12.72 -0.43 -4.44
C GLY A 170 -13.01 0.16 -5.81
N PHE A 171 -12.26 1.14 -6.29
CA PHE A 171 -12.60 1.98 -7.44
C PHE A 171 -13.98 2.65 -7.34
N GLU A 172 -14.52 2.72 -6.13
CA GLU A 172 -15.82 3.31 -5.85
C GLU A 172 -15.80 4.84 -5.87
N GLN A 173 -16.96 5.44 -6.06
CA GLN A 173 -17.12 6.90 -5.93
C GLN A 173 -16.90 7.33 -4.47
N PRO A 174 -16.43 8.57 -4.22
CA PRO A 174 -16.15 9.08 -2.88
C PRO A 174 -17.26 8.87 -1.86
N GLU A 175 -18.53 9.07 -2.28
CA GLU A 175 -19.69 8.88 -1.39
C GLU A 175 -19.85 7.41 -0.97
N ARG A 176 -19.63 6.46 -1.89
CA ARG A 176 -19.69 5.03 -1.55
C ARG A 176 -18.54 4.62 -0.63
N VAL A 177 -17.33 5.15 -0.84
CA VAL A 177 -16.20 4.95 0.08
C VAL A 177 -16.54 5.49 1.46
N ARG A 178 -17.13 6.69 1.54
CA ARG A 178 -17.60 7.31 2.78
C ARG A 178 -18.58 6.42 3.53
N GLU A 179 -19.59 5.87 2.84
CA GLU A 179 -20.58 4.96 3.44
C GLU A 179 -19.91 3.72 4.03
N MET A 180 -18.98 3.11 3.31
CA MET A 180 -18.26 1.91 3.76
C MET A 180 -17.39 2.19 4.98
N LEU A 181 -16.68 3.33 5.00
CA LEU A 181 -15.87 3.74 6.15
C LEU A 181 -16.70 4.07 7.40
N ARG A 182 -17.90 4.65 7.24
CA ARG A 182 -18.85 4.85 8.33
C ARG A 182 -19.37 3.52 8.89
N LYS A 183 -19.64 2.57 8.00
CA LYS A 183 -20.14 1.25 8.36
C LYS A 183 -19.11 0.40 9.08
N HIS A 184 -17.83 0.44 8.63
CA HIS A 184 -16.77 -0.43 9.09
C HIS A 184 -15.62 0.36 9.72
N ARG A 185 -15.57 0.42 11.04
CA ARG A 185 -14.54 1.18 11.76
C ARG A 185 -13.11 0.63 11.58
N ASN A 186 -12.96 -0.63 11.18
CA ASN A 186 -11.68 -1.30 10.92
C ASN A 186 -11.40 -1.46 9.42
N LEU A 187 -11.99 -0.58 8.58
CA LEU A 187 -11.71 -0.48 7.15
C LEU A 187 -10.76 0.69 6.90
N TRP A 188 -9.67 0.44 6.19
CA TRP A 188 -8.77 1.43 5.59
C TRP A 188 -8.85 1.32 4.08
N ALA A 189 -8.40 2.34 3.37
CA ALA A 189 -8.46 2.37 1.92
C ALA A 189 -7.15 2.93 1.35
N ASP A 190 -6.57 2.26 0.35
CA ASP A 190 -5.48 2.85 -0.40
C ASP A 190 -5.99 3.58 -1.66
N LEU A 191 -5.13 4.44 -2.16
CA LEU A 191 -5.37 5.29 -3.33
C LEU A 191 -4.48 4.88 -4.52
N ALA A 192 -3.94 3.67 -4.47
CA ALA A 192 -3.15 3.12 -5.55
C ALA A 192 -3.97 3.08 -6.84
N PHE A 193 -3.31 3.31 -7.97
CA PHE A 193 -3.90 3.28 -9.31
C PHE A 193 -5.12 4.21 -9.51
N ARG A 194 -5.33 5.17 -8.60
CA ARG A 194 -6.38 6.19 -8.72
C ARG A 194 -5.78 7.53 -9.12
N SER A 195 -6.56 8.34 -9.84
CA SER A 195 -6.20 9.72 -10.23
C SER A 195 -7.34 10.71 -10.00
N ASP A 196 -8.54 10.23 -9.65
CA ASP A 196 -9.74 11.04 -9.45
C ASP A 196 -9.74 11.80 -8.11
N GLN A 197 -8.91 11.40 -7.14
CA GLN A 197 -8.76 12.13 -5.88
C GLN A 197 -8.07 13.48 -6.07
N GLY A 198 -7.20 13.62 -7.09
CA GLY A 198 -6.49 14.86 -7.33
C GLY A 198 -6.02 15.00 -8.78
N SER A 199 -6.23 16.16 -9.36
CA SER A 199 -5.79 16.51 -10.70
C SER A 199 -5.10 17.86 -10.71
N GLY A 200 -4.00 18.01 -11.47
CA GLY A 200 -3.24 19.25 -11.51
C GLY A 200 -2.75 19.74 -10.14
N GLY A 201 -2.47 18.82 -9.21
CA GLY A 201 -2.06 19.14 -7.84
C GLY A 201 -3.19 19.65 -6.94
N LYS A 202 -4.45 19.45 -7.31
CA LYS A 202 -5.63 19.85 -6.52
C LYS A 202 -6.46 18.63 -6.16
N VAL A 203 -6.91 18.57 -4.90
CA VAL A 203 -7.83 17.53 -4.41
C VAL A 203 -9.27 17.91 -4.78
N SER A 204 -10.02 16.95 -5.34
CA SER A 204 -11.42 17.20 -5.66
C SER A 204 -12.24 17.52 -4.39
N PRO A 205 -13.29 18.34 -4.46
CA PRO A 205 -14.10 18.69 -3.29
C PRO A 205 -14.68 17.47 -2.58
N GLU A 206 -15.13 16.47 -3.34
CA GLU A 206 -15.75 15.24 -2.85
C GLU A 206 -14.72 14.41 -2.05
N TRP A 207 -13.52 14.20 -2.60
CA TRP A 207 -12.45 13.48 -1.92
C TRP A 207 -11.93 14.25 -0.71
N ARG A 208 -11.83 15.59 -0.81
CA ARG A 208 -11.43 16.43 0.34
C ARG A 208 -12.39 16.24 1.52
N ALA A 209 -13.70 16.20 1.26
CA ALA A 209 -14.69 15.96 2.30
C ALA A 209 -14.51 14.60 2.97
N VAL A 210 -14.24 13.54 2.18
CA VAL A 210 -14.04 12.18 2.71
C VAL A 210 -12.71 12.10 3.50
N PHE A 211 -11.63 12.67 3.01
CA PHE A 211 -10.35 12.69 3.73
C PHE A 211 -10.44 13.47 5.05
N THR A 212 -11.21 14.55 5.08
CA THR A 212 -11.42 15.35 6.29
C THR A 212 -12.26 14.60 7.33
N GLU A 213 -13.26 13.85 6.89
CA GLU A 213 -14.10 13.04 7.77
C GLU A 213 -13.36 11.81 8.32
N PHE A 214 -12.47 11.22 7.52
CA PHE A 214 -11.72 9.99 7.87
C PHE A 214 -10.20 10.19 7.76
N PRO A 215 -9.59 11.11 8.52
CA PRO A 215 -8.19 11.49 8.34
C PRO A 215 -7.20 10.33 8.57
N ASP A 216 -7.60 9.31 9.33
CA ASP A 216 -6.75 8.19 9.73
C ASP A 216 -7.01 6.90 8.91
N ARG A 217 -7.70 7.00 7.76
CA ARG A 217 -8.18 5.82 7.03
C ARG A 217 -7.62 5.68 5.62
N PHE A 218 -6.91 6.67 5.08
CA PHE A 218 -6.40 6.65 3.72
C PHE A 218 -4.88 6.55 3.69
N MET A 219 -4.37 5.89 2.65
CA MET A 219 -2.94 5.74 2.38
C MET A 219 -2.68 5.87 0.88
N VAL A 220 -1.51 6.36 0.52
CA VAL A 220 -1.03 6.33 -0.86
C VAL A 220 -0.53 4.93 -1.22
N GLY A 221 -0.55 4.59 -2.51
CA GLY A 221 0.00 3.37 -3.06
C GLY A 221 0.37 3.56 -4.52
N THR A 222 1.31 2.78 -5.04
CA THR A 222 1.75 2.88 -6.44
C THR A 222 1.26 1.75 -7.32
N ASP A 223 1.01 0.57 -6.77
CA ASP A 223 0.57 -0.64 -7.46
C ASP A 223 1.47 -1.01 -8.65
N THR A 224 2.61 -1.62 -8.34
CA THR A 224 3.60 -2.06 -9.33
C THR A 224 3.27 -3.45 -9.91
N PHE A 225 2.05 -3.64 -10.40
CA PHE A 225 1.53 -4.95 -10.85
C PHE A 225 2.21 -5.50 -12.12
N VAL A 226 2.94 -4.68 -12.89
CA VAL A 226 3.78 -5.10 -14.02
C VAL A 226 5.17 -4.49 -13.90
N PRO A 227 6.21 -5.14 -14.47
CA PRO A 227 7.61 -4.71 -14.31
C PRO A 227 7.87 -3.25 -14.70
N GLU A 228 7.23 -2.78 -15.77
CA GLU A 228 7.42 -1.43 -16.30
C GLU A 228 7.02 -0.34 -15.28
N ARG A 229 6.04 -0.62 -14.41
CA ARG A 229 5.56 0.34 -13.41
C ARG A 229 6.59 0.65 -12.32
N TRP A 230 7.59 -0.21 -12.13
CA TRP A 230 8.68 0.05 -11.19
C TRP A 230 9.45 1.32 -11.55
N HIS A 231 9.66 1.57 -12.84
CA HIS A 231 10.38 2.77 -13.30
C HIS A 231 9.59 4.06 -13.06
N TYR A 232 8.27 3.99 -12.89
CA TYR A 232 7.38 5.12 -12.63
C TYR A 232 7.11 5.37 -11.14
N VAL A 233 7.65 4.58 -10.22
CA VAL A 233 7.46 4.77 -8.77
C VAL A 233 7.86 6.18 -8.30
N PRO A 234 9.01 6.77 -8.75
CA PRO A 234 9.36 8.14 -8.39
C PRO A 234 8.34 9.19 -8.87
N GLU A 235 7.82 9.04 -10.08
CA GLU A 235 6.81 9.92 -10.67
C GLU A 235 5.46 9.80 -9.94
N HIS A 236 5.04 8.59 -9.58
CA HIS A 236 3.84 8.35 -8.77
C HIS A 236 3.98 8.98 -7.37
N ALA A 237 5.14 8.86 -6.76
CA ALA A 237 5.43 9.52 -5.49
C ALA A 237 5.38 11.05 -5.61
N ALA A 238 5.91 11.60 -6.70
CA ALA A 238 5.84 13.04 -6.98
C ALA A 238 4.39 13.49 -7.23
N PHE A 239 3.62 12.74 -8.01
CA PHE A 239 2.19 12.98 -8.22
C PHE A 239 1.42 12.98 -6.89
N SER A 240 1.67 11.99 -6.03
CA SER A 240 1.04 11.91 -4.71
C SER A 240 1.35 13.14 -3.85
N ARG A 241 2.61 13.57 -3.82
CA ARG A 241 3.01 14.78 -3.07
C ARG A 241 2.36 16.05 -3.64
N ALA A 242 2.18 16.12 -4.95
CA ALA A 242 1.59 17.29 -5.60
C ALA A 242 0.14 17.53 -5.12
N TRP A 243 -0.73 16.51 -5.13
CA TRP A 243 -2.09 16.69 -4.64
C TRP A 243 -2.18 16.72 -3.10
N LEU A 244 -1.29 16.00 -2.38
CA LEU A 244 -1.21 16.08 -0.92
C LEU A 244 -0.88 17.51 -0.44
N SER A 245 -0.08 18.27 -1.18
CA SER A 245 0.26 19.65 -0.83
C SER A 245 -0.91 20.62 -0.84
N ASP A 246 -2.04 20.24 -1.43
CA ASP A 246 -3.30 21.00 -1.42
C ASP A 246 -4.14 20.76 -0.15
N LEU A 247 -3.77 19.79 0.67
CA LEU A 247 -4.42 19.47 1.95
C LEU A 247 -3.71 20.22 3.12
N PRO A 248 -4.40 20.40 4.27
CA PRO A 248 -3.73 20.78 5.51
C PRO A 248 -2.56 19.84 5.82
N ALA A 249 -1.45 20.37 6.32
CA ALA A 249 -0.19 19.65 6.47
C ALA A 249 -0.31 18.38 7.32
N ASP A 250 -1.08 18.43 8.40
CA ASP A 250 -1.35 17.29 9.28
C ASP A 250 -2.12 16.15 8.57
N LEU A 251 -3.10 16.51 7.75
CA LEU A 251 -3.87 15.56 6.94
C LEU A 251 -3.02 14.96 5.82
N ALA A 252 -2.21 15.79 5.15
CA ALA A 252 -1.26 15.34 4.14
C ALA A 252 -0.25 14.33 4.72
N GLU A 253 0.33 14.60 5.89
CA GLU A 253 1.23 13.68 6.58
C GLU A 253 0.54 12.37 6.99
N LYS A 254 -0.70 12.43 7.45
CA LYS A 254 -1.48 11.24 7.80
C LYS A 254 -1.63 10.32 6.58
N ILE A 255 -2.10 10.84 5.47
CA ILE A 255 -2.33 10.07 4.24
C ILE A 255 -1.00 9.60 3.62
N ALA A 256 0.03 10.46 3.63
CA ALA A 256 1.32 10.14 3.05
C ALA A 256 2.04 9.00 3.77
N TRP A 257 2.04 8.98 5.10
CA TRP A 257 2.88 8.04 5.84
C TRP A 257 2.38 7.65 7.24
N LYS A 258 1.74 8.54 8.02
CA LYS A 258 1.42 8.24 9.43
C LYS A 258 0.40 7.12 9.57
N ASN A 259 -0.60 7.08 8.70
CA ASN A 259 -1.64 6.04 8.72
C ASN A 259 -1.04 4.66 8.42
N GLY A 260 -0.17 4.56 7.42
CA GLY A 260 0.52 3.31 7.12
C GLY A 260 1.46 2.86 8.26
N GLU A 261 2.24 3.78 8.83
CA GLU A 261 3.07 3.46 10.01
C GLU A 261 2.22 2.96 11.19
N ALA A 262 1.07 3.57 11.44
CA ALA A 262 0.16 3.14 12.51
C ALA A 262 -0.46 1.77 12.23
N LEU A 263 -0.74 1.46 10.95
CA LEU A 263 -1.43 0.23 10.57
C LEU A 263 -0.47 -0.98 10.50
N PHE A 264 0.72 -0.84 9.91
CA PHE A 264 1.68 -1.94 9.72
C PHE A 264 3.06 -1.73 10.36
N GLY A 265 3.28 -0.64 11.08
CA GLY A 265 4.58 -0.31 11.72
C GLY A 265 4.83 -1.02 13.05
N GLY A 266 3.88 -1.79 13.57
CA GLY A 266 4.02 -2.53 14.82
C GLY A 266 5.05 -3.67 14.78
N PRO A 267 5.42 -4.26 15.94
CA PRO A 267 6.27 -5.43 15.98
C PRO A 267 5.64 -6.58 15.17
N ARG A 268 6.46 -7.20 14.31
CA ARG A 268 5.99 -8.33 13.48
C ARG A 268 5.67 -9.53 14.38
N PRO A 269 4.56 -10.24 14.13
CA PRO A 269 4.31 -11.51 14.81
C PRO A 269 5.49 -12.45 14.58
N THR A 270 5.96 -13.14 15.61
CA THR A 270 6.95 -14.21 15.45
C THR A 270 6.28 -15.44 14.84
N PRO A 271 6.97 -16.21 13.96
CA PRO A 271 6.46 -17.49 13.47
C PRO A 271 6.12 -18.40 14.66
N ARG A 272 4.98 -19.06 14.58
CA ARG A 272 4.55 -20.07 15.60
C ARG A 272 4.99 -21.47 15.21
#